data_bed265c8ff2c955776176a8ed538a822
#
_entry.id   bed265c8ff2c955776176a8ed538a822
#
_cell.length_a   1.000
_cell.length_b   1.000
_cell.length_c   1.000
_cell.angle_alpha   90.00
_cell.angle_beta   90.00
_cell.angle_gamma   90.00
#
_symmetry.space_group_name_H-M   'P 1'
#
loop_
_entity.id
_entity.type
_entity.pdbx_description
1 polymer ?
#
loop_
_entity_poly.entity_id
_entity_poly.type
_entity_poly.pdbx_seq_one_letter_code
_entity_poly.pdbx_strand_id
1 'polypeptide(L)'
;YQKKYGVDTRSVRFPGIISHVTPPGGGTTDYAVDIYYSAVKGEKFVCPINKGTYMDMMYMPDALHAAISLMEADPTKLIHHNGFNVAAMSFEPEEIFAEIKKHKPNFEMVYDVDPLKQGIADSWPDRLDDSCARSEWNWKPQYDLKSMTVDMLEQLSKKLL
;
A
#
# COMPACT_ATOMS: atom_id res chain seq x y z
N TYR A 1 12.35 14.07 -21.82
CA TYR A 1 12.15 15.53 -21.89
C TYR A 1 13.33 16.28 -21.29
N GLN A 2 13.79 15.93 -20.09
CA GLN A 2 14.87 16.63 -19.41
C GLN A 2 16.17 16.71 -20.26
N LYS A 3 16.69 15.56 -20.73
CA LYS A 3 17.92 15.51 -21.54
C LYS A 3 17.84 16.30 -22.84
N LYS A 4 16.64 16.41 -23.44
CA LYS A 4 16.46 17.04 -24.75
C LYS A 4 16.04 18.50 -24.66
N TYR A 5 15.26 18.86 -23.64
CA TYR A 5 14.60 20.16 -23.55
C TYR A 5 14.88 20.92 -22.25
N GLY A 6 15.63 20.33 -21.33
CA GLY A 6 15.91 20.92 -20.01
C GLY A 6 14.70 21.00 -19.08
N VAL A 7 13.60 20.30 -19.41
CA VAL A 7 12.38 20.31 -18.59
C VAL A 7 12.53 19.31 -17.47
N ASP A 8 12.49 19.77 -16.23
CA ASP A 8 12.53 18.90 -15.05
C ASP A 8 11.20 18.15 -14.93
N THR A 9 11.23 16.87 -15.28
CA THR A 9 10.11 15.95 -15.16
C THR A 9 10.47 14.84 -14.20
N ARG A 10 9.58 14.55 -13.25
CA ARG A 10 9.80 13.55 -12.22
C ARG A 10 8.62 12.60 -12.17
N SER A 11 8.86 11.33 -11.87
CA SER A 11 7.78 10.36 -11.70
C SER A 11 8.10 9.33 -10.63
N VAL A 12 7.07 8.89 -9.92
CA VAL A 12 7.12 7.78 -8.96
C VAL A 12 6.36 6.57 -9.50
N ARG A 13 6.75 5.40 -9.04
CA ARG A 13 6.03 4.16 -9.21
C ARG A 13 5.61 3.66 -7.83
N PHE A 14 4.30 3.63 -7.63
CA PHE A 14 3.71 3.22 -6.36
C PHE A 14 3.49 1.71 -6.30
N PRO A 15 3.55 1.10 -5.10
CA PRO A 15 3.03 -0.23 -4.84
C PRO A 15 1.49 -0.21 -4.76
N GLY A 16 0.87 -1.27 -4.24
CA GLY A 16 -0.55 -1.28 -3.92
C GLY A 16 -0.90 -0.20 -2.89
N ILE A 17 -1.89 0.66 -3.19
CA ILE A 17 -2.26 1.77 -2.29
C ILE A 17 -3.48 1.41 -1.45
N ILE A 18 -3.37 1.62 -0.14
CA ILE A 18 -4.42 1.42 0.84
C ILE A 18 -4.96 2.77 1.29
N SER A 19 -6.29 2.94 1.30
CA SER A 19 -6.94 4.19 1.70
C SER A 19 -8.27 3.91 2.41
N HIS A 20 -8.57 4.70 3.45
CA HIS A 20 -9.89 4.71 4.09
C HIS A 20 -10.90 5.62 3.36
N VAL A 21 -10.44 6.47 2.46
CA VAL A 21 -11.29 7.48 1.80
C VAL A 21 -12.13 6.85 0.68
N THR A 22 -11.48 6.11 -0.21
CA THR A 22 -12.14 5.46 -1.35
C THR A 22 -12.49 4.03 -1.00
N PRO A 23 -13.73 3.58 -1.23
CA PRO A 23 -14.08 2.17 -1.06
C PRO A 23 -13.32 1.30 -2.08
N PRO A 24 -13.10 0.02 -1.76
CA PRO A 24 -12.42 -0.90 -2.67
C PRO A 24 -13.18 -1.05 -3.99
N GLY A 25 -12.44 -1.12 -5.09
CA GLY A 25 -12.99 -1.18 -6.46
C GLY A 25 -13.01 -2.59 -7.06
N GLY A 26 -12.51 -3.60 -6.33
CA GLY A 26 -12.45 -5.00 -6.77
C GLY A 26 -11.12 -5.42 -7.40
N GLY A 27 -10.10 -4.58 -7.34
CA GLY A 27 -8.73 -4.91 -7.77
C GLY A 27 -8.06 -5.98 -6.89
N THR A 28 -6.94 -6.52 -7.36
CA THR A 28 -6.19 -7.58 -6.65
C THR A 28 -5.72 -7.12 -5.27
N THR A 29 -5.23 -5.88 -5.14
CA THR A 29 -4.73 -5.32 -3.88
C THR A 29 -5.83 -4.85 -2.94
N ASP A 30 -7.06 -4.76 -3.43
CA ASP A 30 -8.18 -4.23 -2.65
C ASP A 30 -8.58 -5.13 -1.48
N TYR A 31 -8.14 -6.41 -1.46
CA TYR A 31 -8.33 -7.26 -0.29
C TYR A 31 -7.79 -6.59 0.99
N ALA A 32 -6.68 -5.84 0.87
CA ALA A 32 -6.05 -5.14 1.98
C ALA A 32 -6.83 -3.88 2.44
N VAL A 33 -7.86 -3.48 1.69
CA VAL A 33 -8.84 -2.45 2.08
C VAL A 33 -10.12 -3.11 2.55
N ASP A 34 -10.65 -4.08 1.79
CA ASP A 34 -11.88 -4.83 2.10
C ASP A 34 -11.86 -5.49 3.48
N ILE A 35 -10.71 -6.01 3.89
CA ILE A 35 -10.53 -6.66 5.19
C ILE A 35 -10.85 -5.70 6.35
N TYR A 36 -10.51 -4.41 6.24
CA TYR A 36 -10.83 -3.41 7.25
C TYR A 36 -12.32 -3.07 7.28
N TYR A 37 -12.97 -3.01 6.10
CA TYR A 37 -14.43 -2.80 6.03
C TYR A 37 -15.18 -3.92 6.72
N SER A 38 -14.80 -5.17 6.48
CA SER A 38 -15.37 -6.34 7.15
C SER A 38 -15.14 -6.31 8.65
N ALA A 39 -13.92 -5.97 9.08
CA ALA A 39 -13.57 -5.89 10.50
C ALA A 39 -14.36 -4.80 11.26
N VAL A 40 -14.60 -3.64 10.65
CA VAL A 40 -15.37 -2.55 11.26
C VAL A 40 -16.85 -2.90 11.35
N LYS A 41 -17.40 -3.54 10.32
CA LYS A 41 -18.81 -4.00 10.31
C LYS A 41 -19.07 -5.21 11.20
N GLY A 42 -18.03 -5.89 11.69
CA GLY A 42 -18.15 -7.14 12.45
C GLY A 42 -18.53 -8.34 11.57
N GLU A 43 -18.24 -8.27 10.28
CA GLU A 43 -18.47 -9.32 9.30
C GLU A 43 -17.23 -10.22 9.17
N LYS A 44 -17.44 -11.49 8.82
CA LYS A 44 -16.36 -12.40 8.47
C LYS A 44 -15.78 -12.01 7.10
N PHE A 45 -14.46 -11.89 7.01
CA PHE A 45 -13.78 -11.58 5.76
C PHE A 45 -13.51 -12.85 4.95
N VAL A 46 -13.78 -12.81 3.64
CA VAL A 46 -13.44 -13.87 2.68
C VAL A 46 -12.28 -13.37 1.84
N CYS A 47 -11.09 -13.89 2.12
CA CYS A 47 -9.87 -13.46 1.44
C CYS A 47 -9.75 -14.11 0.05
N PRO A 48 -9.64 -13.31 -1.03
CA PRO A 48 -9.52 -13.84 -2.39
C PRO A 48 -8.06 -14.16 -2.79
N ILE A 49 -7.10 -13.94 -1.88
CA ILE A 49 -5.67 -14.13 -2.11
C ILE A 49 -5.16 -15.21 -1.17
N ASN A 50 -4.29 -16.10 -1.65
CA ASN A 50 -3.71 -17.17 -0.86
C ASN A 50 -2.85 -16.66 0.30
N LYS A 51 -2.86 -17.45 1.37
CA LYS A 51 -1.85 -17.35 2.43
C LYS A 51 -0.44 -17.46 1.83
N GLY A 52 0.49 -16.67 2.36
CA GLY A 52 1.89 -16.63 1.91
C GLY A 52 2.12 -15.80 0.66
N THR A 53 1.11 -15.10 0.12
CA THR A 53 1.26 -14.19 -1.01
C THR A 53 1.63 -12.80 -0.51
N TYR A 54 2.90 -12.47 -0.60
CA TYR A 54 3.41 -11.14 -0.24
C TYR A 54 3.20 -10.14 -1.37
N MET A 55 2.76 -8.93 -1.03
CA MET A 55 2.66 -7.81 -1.96
C MET A 55 3.14 -6.54 -1.29
N ASP A 56 3.88 -5.73 -2.04
CA ASP A 56 4.31 -4.41 -1.54
C ASP A 56 3.12 -3.44 -1.53
N MET A 57 2.92 -2.78 -0.39
CA MET A 57 1.78 -1.93 -0.11
C MET A 57 2.21 -0.60 0.49
N MET A 58 1.38 0.42 0.34
CA MET A 58 1.61 1.76 0.88
C MET A 58 0.30 2.38 1.36
N TYR A 59 0.33 3.04 2.51
CA TYR A 59 -0.81 3.82 2.95
C TYR A 59 -0.90 5.16 2.18
N MET A 60 -2.10 5.63 1.89
CA MET A 60 -2.31 6.84 1.09
C MET A 60 -1.57 8.09 1.59
N PRO A 61 -1.46 8.37 2.91
CA PRO A 61 -0.66 9.50 3.38
C PRO A 61 0.81 9.42 2.95
N ASP A 62 1.41 8.23 2.94
CA ASP A 62 2.78 8.03 2.45
C ASP A 62 2.87 8.22 0.93
N ALA A 63 1.86 7.82 0.17
CA ALA A 63 1.83 8.06 -1.28
C ALA A 63 1.81 9.55 -1.60
N LEU A 64 0.98 10.32 -0.88
CA LEU A 64 0.94 11.78 -1.01
C LEU A 64 2.27 12.41 -0.58
N HIS A 65 2.84 11.97 0.54
CA HIS A 65 4.13 12.42 1.01
C HIS A 65 5.25 12.14 -0.02
N ALA A 66 5.27 10.96 -0.62
CA ALA A 66 6.24 10.61 -1.66
C ALA A 66 6.15 11.55 -2.88
N ALA A 67 4.93 11.80 -3.36
CA ALA A 67 4.71 12.69 -4.50
C ALA A 67 5.20 14.11 -4.21
N ILE A 68 4.81 14.68 -3.07
CA ILE A 68 5.19 16.04 -2.65
C ILE A 68 6.70 16.13 -2.43
N SER A 69 7.28 15.19 -1.68
CA SER A 69 8.72 15.19 -1.39
C SER A 69 9.58 15.08 -2.66
N LEU A 70 9.15 14.29 -3.64
CA LEU A 70 9.86 14.24 -4.92
C LEU A 70 9.71 15.55 -5.70
N MET A 71 8.55 16.20 -5.67
CA MET A 71 8.36 17.51 -6.32
C MET A 71 9.27 18.59 -5.71
N GLU A 72 9.47 18.55 -4.40
CA GLU A 72 10.28 19.52 -3.65
C GLU A 72 11.78 19.16 -3.59
N ALA A 73 12.16 17.95 -4.03
CA ALA A 73 13.54 17.50 -4.00
C ALA A 73 14.47 18.41 -4.80
N ASP A 74 15.68 18.63 -4.28
CA ASP A 74 16.72 19.41 -4.95
C ASP A 74 17.09 18.76 -6.29
N PRO A 75 16.85 19.43 -7.44
CA PRO A 75 17.12 18.86 -8.76
C PRO A 75 18.60 18.50 -8.98
N THR A 76 19.51 19.16 -8.25
CA THR A 76 20.97 18.91 -8.37
C THR A 76 21.40 17.59 -7.74
N LYS A 77 20.57 17.02 -6.88
CA LYS A 77 20.81 15.73 -6.19
C LYS A 77 20.17 14.55 -6.93
N LEU A 78 19.27 14.81 -7.86
CA LEU A 78 18.61 13.77 -8.61
C LEU A 78 19.48 13.25 -9.75
N ILE A 79 19.90 12.00 -9.66
CA ILE A 79 20.57 11.25 -10.73
C ILE A 79 19.52 10.73 -11.72
N HIS A 80 18.43 10.20 -11.15
CA HIS A 80 17.28 9.71 -11.90
C HIS A 80 16.15 10.77 -11.89
N HIS A 81 15.38 10.82 -12.96
CA HIS A 81 14.26 11.77 -13.08
C HIS A 81 12.92 11.10 -13.34
N ASN A 82 12.93 9.79 -13.60
CA ASN A 82 11.72 9.05 -13.90
C ASN A 82 11.73 7.67 -13.24
N GLY A 83 10.55 7.20 -12.87
CA GLY A 83 10.34 5.84 -12.42
C GLY A 83 10.96 5.51 -11.07
N PHE A 84 11.05 6.47 -10.16
CA PHE A 84 11.43 6.16 -8.78
C PHE A 84 10.42 5.18 -8.16
N ASN A 85 10.87 4.00 -7.81
CA ASN A 85 10.07 3.14 -6.96
C ASN A 85 10.04 3.74 -5.56
N VAL A 86 8.87 3.68 -4.92
CA VAL A 86 8.68 4.01 -3.50
C VAL A 86 8.01 2.80 -2.83
N ALA A 87 8.64 2.28 -1.79
CA ALA A 87 8.15 1.15 -1.02
C ALA A 87 7.85 1.58 0.41
N ALA A 88 6.90 0.93 1.06
CA ALA A 88 6.58 1.18 2.46
C ALA A 88 6.58 -0.12 3.27
N MET A 89 5.68 -1.05 2.97
CA MET A 89 5.53 -2.29 3.71
C MET A 89 5.16 -3.44 2.75
N SER A 90 5.73 -4.61 2.98
CA SER A 90 5.33 -5.83 2.29
C SER A 90 4.74 -6.78 3.31
N PHE A 91 3.54 -7.30 3.05
CA PHE A 91 2.86 -8.23 3.94
C PHE A 91 1.95 -9.18 3.18
N GLU A 92 1.62 -10.29 3.84
CA GLU A 92 0.65 -11.29 3.38
C GLU A 92 -0.71 -11.16 4.09
N PRO A 93 -1.77 -11.85 3.63
CA PRO A 93 -3.09 -11.79 4.25
C PRO A 93 -3.13 -12.16 5.74
N GLU A 94 -2.33 -13.11 6.20
CA GLU A 94 -2.29 -13.51 7.61
C GLU A 94 -1.71 -12.41 8.51
N GLU A 95 -0.73 -11.65 8.02
CA GLU A 95 -0.10 -10.60 8.81
C GLU A 95 -1.05 -9.42 9.05
N ILE A 96 -1.75 -8.96 8.01
CA ILE A 96 -2.76 -7.90 8.17
C ILE A 96 -3.95 -8.39 9.01
N PHE A 97 -4.40 -9.63 8.84
CA PHE A 97 -5.43 -10.24 9.66
C PHE A 97 -5.01 -10.30 11.14
N ALA A 98 -3.80 -10.77 11.43
CA ALA A 98 -3.28 -10.85 12.78
C ALA A 98 -3.17 -9.47 13.44
N GLU A 99 -2.77 -8.44 12.66
CA GLU A 99 -2.71 -7.07 13.18
C GLU A 99 -4.11 -6.52 13.53
N ILE A 100 -5.09 -6.72 12.65
CA ILE A 100 -6.49 -6.34 12.90
C ILE A 100 -7.04 -7.06 14.14
N LYS A 101 -6.74 -8.33 14.32
CA LYS A 101 -7.19 -9.14 15.46
C LYS A 101 -6.75 -8.61 16.82
N LYS A 102 -5.65 -7.90 16.91
CA LYS A 102 -5.21 -7.24 18.15
C LYS A 102 -6.21 -6.17 18.62
N HIS A 103 -6.96 -5.58 17.69
CA HIS A 103 -7.96 -4.53 17.95
C HIS A 103 -9.40 -5.06 17.91
N LYS A 104 -9.63 -6.13 17.17
CA LYS A 104 -10.93 -6.79 16.97
C LYS A 104 -10.80 -8.30 17.24
N PRO A 105 -10.75 -8.75 18.51
CA PRO A 105 -10.42 -10.15 18.85
C PRO A 105 -11.35 -11.20 18.24
N ASN A 106 -12.62 -10.85 18.00
CA ASN A 106 -13.64 -11.73 17.42
C ASN A 106 -13.67 -11.71 15.89
N PHE A 107 -12.78 -10.95 15.23
CA PHE A 107 -12.73 -10.90 13.78
C PHE A 107 -12.29 -12.25 13.18
N GLU A 108 -12.98 -12.68 12.14
CA GLU A 108 -12.71 -13.95 11.45
C GLU A 108 -12.37 -13.73 9.99
N MET A 109 -11.45 -14.56 9.49
CA MET A 109 -11.08 -14.61 8.09
C MET A 109 -11.11 -16.07 7.60
N VAL A 110 -11.59 -16.25 6.38
CA VAL A 110 -11.52 -17.51 5.62
C VAL A 110 -11.00 -17.22 4.23
N TYR A 111 -10.57 -18.26 3.53
CA TYR A 111 -10.08 -18.14 2.16
C TYR A 111 -11.10 -18.70 1.16
N ASP A 112 -11.36 -17.92 0.10
CA ASP A 112 -12.00 -18.36 -1.14
C ASP A 112 -11.23 -17.69 -2.28
N VAL A 113 -10.20 -18.37 -2.74
CA VAL A 113 -9.17 -17.79 -3.62
C VAL A 113 -9.73 -17.60 -5.02
N ASP A 114 -9.70 -16.36 -5.50
CA ASP A 114 -10.00 -16.02 -6.89
C ASP A 114 -8.75 -16.29 -7.75
N PRO A 115 -8.81 -17.27 -8.69
CA PRO A 115 -7.64 -17.63 -9.50
C PRO A 115 -7.11 -16.48 -10.36
N LEU A 116 -7.97 -15.56 -10.81
CA LEU A 116 -7.55 -14.41 -11.60
C LEU A 116 -6.77 -13.41 -10.73
N LYS A 117 -7.31 -13.07 -9.56
CA LYS A 117 -6.64 -12.17 -8.61
C LYS A 117 -5.32 -12.77 -8.12
N GLN A 118 -5.32 -14.07 -7.81
CA GLN A 118 -4.11 -14.76 -7.40
C GLN A 118 -3.06 -14.75 -8.50
N GLY A 119 -3.43 -15.07 -9.75
CA GLY A 119 -2.48 -15.04 -10.87
C GLY A 119 -1.88 -13.65 -11.13
N ILE A 120 -2.64 -12.57 -10.87
CA ILE A 120 -2.12 -11.20 -10.92
C ILE A 120 -1.14 -10.96 -9.76
N ALA A 121 -1.52 -11.35 -8.53
CA ALA A 121 -0.66 -11.21 -7.35
C ALA A 121 0.68 -11.94 -7.53
N ASP A 122 0.65 -13.18 -8.01
CA ASP A 122 1.85 -14.00 -8.27
C ASP A 122 2.78 -13.41 -9.35
N SER A 123 2.26 -12.52 -10.20
CA SER A 123 3.05 -11.82 -11.22
C SER A 123 3.78 -10.57 -10.70
N TRP A 124 3.46 -10.14 -9.50
CA TRP A 124 4.07 -8.97 -8.88
C TRP A 124 5.29 -9.35 -8.05
N PRO A 125 6.28 -8.46 -7.91
CA PRO A 125 7.37 -8.67 -6.98
C PRO A 125 6.86 -8.53 -5.53
N ASP A 126 7.37 -9.39 -4.64
CA ASP A 126 7.05 -9.31 -3.21
C ASP A 126 7.46 -7.98 -2.58
N ARG A 127 8.46 -7.32 -3.17
CA ARG A 127 8.99 -6.03 -2.72
C ARG A 127 9.58 -5.22 -3.87
N LEU A 128 9.36 -3.91 -3.83
CA LEU A 128 10.00 -2.94 -4.72
C LEU A 128 11.35 -2.49 -4.15
N ASP A 129 12.35 -2.38 -5.01
CA ASP A 129 13.62 -1.71 -4.66
C ASP A 129 13.44 -0.19 -4.78
N ASP A 130 13.47 0.51 -3.65
CA ASP A 130 13.34 1.96 -3.53
C ASP A 130 14.66 2.66 -3.14
N SER A 131 15.80 1.96 -3.31
CA SER A 131 17.12 2.47 -2.91
C SER A 131 17.47 3.81 -3.55
N CYS A 132 17.10 4.03 -4.82
CA CYS A 132 17.27 5.31 -5.51
C CYS A 132 16.49 6.44 -4.84
N ALA A 133 15.23 6.20 -4.50
CA ALA A 133 14.40 7.18 -3.80
C ALA A 133 14.99 7.54 -2.43
N ARG A 134 15.44 6.54 -1.69
CA ARG A 134 16.09 6.74 -0.37
C ARG A 134 17.38 7.53 -0.47
N SER A 135 18.21 7.23 -1.47
CA SER A 135 19.54 7.87 -1.61
C SER A 135 19.47 9.27 -2.22
N GLU A 136 18.58 9.53 -3.17
CA GLU A 136 18.59 10.76 -3.95
C GLU A 136 17.72 11.87 -3.33
N TRP A 137 16.62 11.53 -2.70
CA TRP A 137 15.71 12.49 -2.09
C TRP A 137 15.18 12.10 -0.70
N ASN A 138 15.92 11.19 0.00
CA ASN A 138 15.67 10.81 1.39
C ASN A 138 14.27 10.22 1.63
N TRP A 139 13.74 9.49 0.67
CA TRP A 139 12.45 8.82 0.85
C TRP A 139 12.43 7.96 2.10
N LYS A 140 11.40 8.10 2.89
CA LYS A 140 11.15 7.27 4.07
C LYS A 140 9.65 7.21 4.35
N PRO A 141 9.03 6.02 4.37
CA PRO A 141 7.64 5.87 4.77
C PRO A 141 7.47 6.22 6.24
N GLN A 142 6.31 6.76 6.58
CA GLN A 142 5.93 7.17 7.93
C GLN A 142 5.04 6.13 8.61
N TYR A 143 4.39 5.27 7.82
CA TYR A 143 3.49 4.24 8.29
C TYR A 143 4.08 2.84 8.11
N ASP A 144 3.91 2.02 9.14
CA ASP A 144 4.04 0.58 9.11
C ASP A 144 2.66 -0.10 9.16
N LEU A 145 2.62 -1.42 9.08
CA LEU A 145 1.36 -2.18 9.13
C LEU A 145 0.56 -1.90 10.42
N LYS A 146 1.25 -1.72 11.54
CA LYS A 146 0.62 -1.46 12.85
C LYS A 146 -0.04 -0.07 12.89
N SER A 147 0.69 0.98 12.57
CA SER A 147 0.19 2.37 12.60
C SER A 147 -0.89 2.59 11.56
N MET A 148 -0.75 2.01 10.36
CA MET A 148 -1.78 2.00 9.33
C MET A 148 -3.06 1.30 9.83
N THR A 149 -2.93 0.13 10.47
CA THR A 149 -4.10 -0.62 10.97
C THR A 149 -4.90 0.19 11.98
N VAL A 150 -4.22 0.86 12.91
CA VAL A 150 -4.89 1.71 13.90
C VAL A 150 -5.69 2.82 13.21
N ASP A 151 -5.05 3.55 12.30
CA ASP A 151 -5.71 4.67 11.61
C ASP A 151 -6.85 4.19 10.70
N MET A 152 -6.65 3.12 9.92
CA MET A 152 -7.69 2.54 9.07
C MET A 152 -8.93 2.14 9.87
N LEU A 153 -8.76 1.46 11.01
CA LEU A 153 -9.87 1.06 11.88
C LEU A 153 -10.58 2.28 12.48
N GLU A 154 -9.84 3.28 12.92
CA GLU A 154 -10.41 4.51 13.50
C GLU A 154 -11.20 5.30 12.45
N GLN A 155 -10.63 5.58 11.29
CA GLN A 155 -11.26 6.38 10.25
C GLN A 155 -12.49 5.68 9.66
N LEU A 156 -12.40 4.37 9.40
CA LEU A 156 -13.53 3.61 8.90
C LEU A 156 -14.64 3.46 9.94
N SER A 157 -14.32 3.33 11.23
CA SER A 157 -15.34 3.33 12.27
C SER A 157 -16.13 4.65 12.32
N LYS A 158 -15.44 5.80 12.20
CA LYS A 158 -16.12 7.11 12.13
C LYS A 158 -17.00 7.27 10.89
N LYS A 159 -16.64 6.58 9.79
CA LYS A 159 -17.34 6.69 8.51
C LYS A 159 -18.55 5.75 8.40
N LEU A 160 -18.49 4.59 9.03
CA LEU A 160 -19.44 3.50 8.83
C LEU A 160 -20.37 3.24 10.01
N LEU A 161 -20.03 3.70 11.19
CA LEU A 161 -20.80 3.56 12.45
C LEU A 161 -21.28 4.91 12.95
#